data_188b7ab0070ec093f4a0d9e2aa7e7076
#
_entry.id   188b7ab0070ec093f4a0d9e2aa7e7076
#
_cell.length_a   1.000
_cell.length_b   1.000
_cell.length_c   1.000
_cell.angle_alpha   90.00
_cell.angle_beta   90.00
_cell.angle_gamma   90.00
#
_symmetry.space_group_name_H-M   'P 1'
#
loop_
_entity.id
_entity.type
_entity.pdbx_description
1 polymer ?
#
loop_
_entity_poly.entity_id
_entity_poly.type
_entity_poly.pdbx_seq_one_letter_code
_entity_poly.pdbx_strand_id
1 'polypeptide(L)'
;MKRFGPFLVALVVAVMLALFATTPPRAMPSNASALSFSAIRAMADVRTMAKHPHVTGSAENAVVRDHITRRMEALGMEVSTSTGLIDAKGTKRLNHWSGRNDPPASLVNLIGILPGKNRSAPSVVLMSHHDTVWGSPGAADDTAGVAASLEIARAIRARGQQERDLVMLVTDGEELGLQGARQFWADHPLRKSVGAVINMEARGGGGRTTLFQTSHQNGAAMQVYADAVRRPGTSSLAAFIYAVLPNDSDLTPVIKHDYAAYNFAFIGRSGLYHSPMATPDNLDQGSLQDMGGQVLDLTDALVKADRLPQRAADAVFFDLFGIFTVIYPVWLGWVMMTMAAGGLGLVVRQDGTDGLTAGAGRMLALILGSAVILFALNRLSLGLAPANYYDRLAAIPRLEVMAALGSLTAFLVLFATWRPSRVGVVGAALPLFIFGLAAQALAPTAAYFVVLPLLLTTFALLARHAAVQIAIMALVGGYMLSLGHQLMQGVGPTLPFAVALPLALAVLSALPLWPGIEVRRARVIAVAALLGASSVSLWVLLDAPAASRAVYSDSKQ
;
A
#
# COMPACT_ATOMS: atom_id res chain seq x y z
N MET A 1 -12.36 30.29 23.51
CA MET A 1 -11.76 29.02 23.95
C MET A 1 -12.74 27.83 23.91
N LYS A 2 -13.99 27.94 24.42
CA LYS A 2 -14.96 26.78 24.48
C LYS A 2 -15.28 26.09 23.14
N ARG A 3 -15.17 26.77 21.99
CA ARG A 3 -15.46 26.19 20.65
C ARG A 3 -14.29 25.43 20.00
N PHE A 4 -13.04 25.62 20.46
CA PHE A 4 -11.87 24.90 19.94
C PHE A 4 -11.71 23.49 20.53
N GLY A 5 -12.25 23.25 21.74
CA GLY A 5 -12.09 21.98 22.42
C GLY A 5 -12.53 20.77 21.59
N PRO A 6 -13.79 20.73 21.09
CA PRO A 6 -14.29 19.59 20.29
C PRO A 6 -13.47 19.34 19.02
N PHE A 7 -13.08 20.40 18.30
CA PHE A 7 -12.24 20.30 17.11
C PHE A 7 -10.86 19.74 17.43
N LEU A 8 -10.20 20.23 18.51
CA LEU A 8 -8.89 19.74 18.91
C LEU A 8 -8.93 18.29 19.37
N VAL A 9 -9.95 17.89 20.12
CA VAL A 9 -10.14 16.47 20.50
C VAL A 9 -10.26 15.59 19.27
N ALA A 10 -11.12 15.97 18.31
CA ALA A 10 -11.30 15.21 17.07
C ALA A 10 -10.00 15.13 16.26
N LEU A 11 -9.26 16.25 16.16
CA LEU A 11 -7.98 16.30 15.44
C LEU A 11 -6.92 15.40 16.09
N VAL A 12 -6.79 15.47 17.42
CA VAL A 12 -5.82 14.61 18.15
C VAL A 12 -6.16 13.13 17.94
N VAL A 13 -7.45 12.76 18.07
CA VAL A 13 -7.88 11.38 17.84
C VAL A 13 -7.65 10.97 16.38
N ALA A 14 -7.92 11.85 15.39
CA ALA A 14 -7.63 11.58 13.98
C ALA A 14 -6.14 11.28 13.74
N VAL A 15 -5.25 12.11 14.31
CA VAL A 15 -3.79 11.88 14.20
C VAL A 15 -3.38 10.57 14.86
N MET A 16 -3.92 10.25 16.05
CA MET A 16 -3.63 8.99 16.73
C MET A 16 -4.10 7.77 15.91
N LEU A 17 -5.29 7.85 15.31
CA LEU A 17 -5.80 6.79 14.42
C LEU A 17 -4.93 6.62 13.17
N ALA A 18 -4.49 7.72 12.56
CA ALA A 18 -3.60 7.67 11.41
C ALA A 18 -2.25 7.04 11.75
N LEU A 19 -1.63 7.44 12.87
CA LEU A 19 -0.39 6.84 13.36
C LEU A 19 -0.54 5.35 13.67
N PHE A 20 -1.64 4.97 14.32
CA PHE A 20 -1.93 3.55 14.59
C PHE A 20 -2.10 2.74 13.31
N ALA A 21 -2.82 3.28 12.31
CA ALA A 21 -3.06 2.62 11.02
C ALA A 21 -1.79 2.47 10.18
N THR A 22 -0.83 3.41 10.29
CA THR A 22 0.38 3.42 9.45
C THR A 22 1.60 2.81 10.14
N THR A 23 1.51 2.48 11.43
CA THR A 23 2.62 1.88 12.18
C THR A 23 2.55 0.35 12.14
N PRO A 24 3.60 -0.34 11.68
CA PRO A 24 3.68 -1.80 11.74
C PRO A 24 3.61 -2.34 13.18
N PRO A 25 3.19 -3.61 13.39
CA PRO A 25 3.22 -4.24 14.70
C PRO A 25 4.67 -4.41 15.18
N ARG A 26 4.84 -4.65 16.46
CA ARG A 26 6.13 -5.06 16.99
C ARG A 26 6.49 -6.47 16.51
N ALA A 27 7.76 -6.70 16.18
CA ALA A 27 8.29 -8.01 15.84
C ALA A 27 8.11 -8.99 17.01
N MET A 28 7.57 -10.17 16.71
CA MET A 28 7.47 -11.25 17.69
C MET A 28 8.83 -11.92 17.90
N PRO A 29 9.20 -12.23 19.16
CA PRO A 29 10.51 -12.81 19.49
C PRO A 29 10.64 -14.24 18.96
N SER A 30 11.88 -14.77 18.93
CA SER A 30 12.18 -16.11 18.44
C SER A 30 11.52 -17.23 19.27
N ASN A 31 11.30 -17.00 20.57
CA ASN A 31 10.63 -17.91 21.48
C ASN A 31 9.06 -17.79 21.44
N ALA A 32 8.50 -17.00 20.54
CA ALA A 32 7.06 -16.96 20.33
C ALA A 32 6.51 -18.36 19.95
N SER A 33 5.22 -18.57 20.20
CA SER A 33 4.53 -19.85 19.89
C SER A 33 4.95 -20.42 18.52
N ALA A 34 5.17 -21.72 18.46
CA ALA A 34 5.44 -22.43 17.22
C ALA A 34 4.31 -22.28 16.18
N LEU A 35 3.10 -21.98 16.62
CA LEU A 35 1.94 -21.79 15.75
C LEU A 35 1.84 -20.37 15.16
N SER A 36 2.71 -19.45 15.61
CA SER A 36 2.69 -18.04 15.22
C SER A 36 3.86 -17.72 14.30
N PHE A 37 3.68 -16.73 13.43
CA PHE A 37 4.78 -16.10 12.70
C PHE A 37 5.66 -15.29 13.66
N SER A 38 6.98 -15.38 13.51
CA SER A 38 7.94 -14.55 14.23
C SER A 38 8.92 -13.91 13.25
N ALA A 39 8.87 -12.58 13.17
CA ALA A 39 9.84 -11.82 12.38
C ALA A 39 11.27 -12.06 12.84
N ILE A 40 11.53 -12.26 14.14
CA ILE A 40 12.88 -12.51 14.65
C ILE A 40 13.42 -13.87 14.17
N ARG A 41 12.55 -14.90 14.02
CA ARG A 41 12.96 -16.18 13.41
C ARG A 41 13.23 -16.00 11.91
N ALA A 42 12.33 -15.33 11.18
CA ALA A 42 12.51 -15.06 9.75
C ALA A 42 13.75 -14.22 9.46
N MET A 43 14.10 -13.26 10.33
CA MET A 43 15.32 -12.45 10.18
C MET A 43 16.63 -13.25 10.19
N ALA A 44 16.64 -14.46 10.72
CA ALA A 44 17.82 -15.34 10.61
C ALA A 44 18.09 -15.74 9.14
N ASP A 45 17.03 -16.05 8.39
CA ASP A 45 17.11 -16.34 6.96
C ASP A 45 17.45 -15.07 6.16
N VAL A 46 16.80 -13.92 6.46
CA VAL A 46 17.13 -12.62 5.83
C VAL A 46 18.61 -12.27 5.99
N ARG A 47 19.17 -12.38 7.22
CA ARG A 47 20.60 -12.11 7.47
C ARG A 47 21.53 -13.04 6.74
N THR A 48 21.09 -14.24 6.44
CA THR A 48 21.91 -15.22 5.69
C THR A 48 21.88 -14.93 4.20
N MET A 49 20.71 -14.65 3.63
CA MET A 49 20.51 -14.44 2.20
C MET A 49 20.98 -13.07 1.72
N ALA A 50 20.64 -12.00 2.46
CA ALA A 50 20.93 -10.62 2.07
C ALA A 50 22.29 -10.11 2.56
N LYS A 51 23.32 -10.98 2.61
CA LYS A 51 24.71 -10.56 2.93
C LYS A 51 25.33 -9.77 1.78
N HIS A 52 25.06 -10.19 0.57
CA HIS A 52 25.60 -9.63 -0.66
C HIS A 52 24.50 -9.53 -1.73
N PRO A 53 24.65 -8.65 -2.72
CA PRO A 53 23.81 -8.68 -3.91
C PRO A 53 23.88 -10.05 -4.59
N HIS A 54 22.72 -10.63 -4.92
CA HIS A 54 22.61 -11.99 -5.47
C HIS A 54 21.74 -11.99 -6.73
N VAL A 55 22.28 -11.31 -7.74
CA VAL A 55 21.65 -11.15 -9.06
C VAL A 55 21.54 -12.51 -9.78
N THR A 56 20.48 -12.71 -10.55
CA THR A 56 20.27 -13.91 -11.39
C THR A 56 21.58 -14.36 -12.09
N GLY A 57 21.91 -15.64 -11.97
CA GLY A 57 23.07 -16.26 -12.57
C GLY A 57 24.40 -15.98 -11.87
N SER A 58 24.44 -15.20 -10.79
CA SER A 58 25.66 -14.95 -10.01
C SER A 58 26.00 -16.13 -9.07
N ALA A 59 27.26 -16.21 -8.62
CA ALA A 59 27.68 -17.17 -7.61
C ALA A 59 26.96 -16.98 -6.29
N GLU A 60 26.72 -15.71 -5.88
CA GLU A 60 25.97 -15.38 -4.65
C GLU A 60 24.51 -15.82 -4.75
N ASN A 61 23.88 -15.72 -5.94
CA ASN A 61 22.54 -16.23 -6.18
C ASN A 61 22.49 -17.75 -6.00
N ALA A 62 23.54 -18.50 -6.43
CA ALA A 62 23.64 -19.95 -6.18
C ALA A 62 23.73 -20.26 -4.68
N VAL A 63 24.52 -19.49 -3.90
CA VAL A 63 24.61 -19.65 -2.43
C VAL A 63 23.25 -19.41 -1.75
N VAL A 64 22.50 -18.41 -2.20
CA VAL A 64 21.16 -18.13 -1.69
C VAL A 64 20.19 -19.27 -2.01
N ARG A 65 20.19 -19.79 -3.25
CA ARG A 65 19.39 -20.97 -3.64
C ARG A 65 19.70 -22.19 -2.78
N ASP A 66 20.98 -22.47 -2.55
CA ASP A 66 21.40 -23.60 -1.70
C ASP A 66 20.91 -23.42 -0.24
N HIS A 67 20.91 -22.20 0.28
CA HIS A 67 20.35 -21.92 1.60
C HIS A 67 18.86 -22.22 1.62
N ILE A 68 18.09 -21.67 0.67
CA ILE A 68 16.64 -21.85 0.58
C ILE A 68 16.29 -23.34 0.46
N THR A 69 16.99 -24.07 -0.43
CA THR A 69 16.81 -25.53 -0.62
C THR A 69 16.98 -26.29 0.69
N ARG A 70 18.09 -26.09 1.40
CA ARG A 70 18.32 -26.74 2.71
C ARG A 70 17.23 -26.36 3.75
N ARG A 71 16.74 -25.14 3.73
CA ARG A 71 15.66 -24.71 4.64
C ARG A 71 14.34 -25.41 4.30
N MET A 72 13.98 -25.54 3.02
CA MET A 72 12.80 -26.28 2.57
C MET A 72 12.89 -27.77 2.95
N GLU A 73 14.04 -28.40 2.70
CA GLU A 73 14.30 -29.81 3.08
C GLU A 73 14.17 -30.01 4.60
N ALA A 74 14.76 -29.12 5.41
CA ALA A 74 14.65 -29.18 6.87
C ALA A 74 13.19 -29.02 7.38
N LEU A 75 12.34 -28.34 6.60
CA LEU A 75 10.91 -28.27 6.85
C LEU A 75 10.14 -29.51 6.36
N GLY A 76 10.83 -30.50 5.75
CA GLY A 76 10.21 -31.72 5.22
C GLY A 76 9.43 -31.50 3.94
N MET A 77 9.77 -30.47 3.18
CA MET A 77 9.19 -30.23 1.85
C MET A 77 9.81 -31.13 0.80
N GLU A 78 9.03 -31.52 -0.17
CA GLU A 78 9.51 -32.16 -1.40
C GLU A 78 10.09 -31.08 -2.30
N VAL A 79 11.42 -31.05 -2.52
CA VAL A 79 12.09 -29.96 -3.23
C VAL A 79 12.42 -30.35 -4.65
N SER A 80 12.16 -29.46 -5.59
CA SER A 80 12.53 -29.58 -7.01
C SER A 80 12.88 -28.20 -7.59
N THR A 81 13.42 -28.18 -8.80
CA THR A 81 13.78 -26.95 -9.52
C THR A 81 13.16 -26.93 -10.91
N SER A 82 12.87 -25.70 -11.40
CA SER A 82 12.52 -25.45 -12.79
C SER A 82 13.59 -24.54 -13.38
N THR A 83 14.29 -24.99 -14.40
CA THR A 83 15.44 -24.30 -14.97
C THR A 83 15.18 -23.78 -16.37
N GLY A 84 15.86 -22.71 -16.76
CA GLY A 84 15.80 -22.10 -18.08
C GLY A 84 16.95 -21.10 -18.32
N LEU A 85 16.75 -20.25 -19.27
CA LEU A 85 17.62 -19.09 -19.54
C LEU A 85 16.78 -17.82 -19.53
N ILE A 86 17.36 -16.71 -19.09
CA ILE A 86 16.73 -15.39 -19.27
C ILE A 86 16.61 -15.07 -20.75
N ASP A 87 15.56 -14.33 -21.10
CA ASP A 87 15.34 -13.90 -22.50
C ASP A 87 16.32 -12.79 -22.95
N ALA A 88 16.25 -12.40 -24.22
CA ALA A 88 17.10 -11.36 -24.78
C ALA A 88 16.93 -10.00 -24.08
N LYS A 89 15.72 -9.68 -23.59
CA LYS A 89 15.45 -8.42 -22.86
C LYS A 89 16.08 -8.45 -21.47
N GLY A 90 15.94 -9.55 -20.74
CA GLY A 90 16.59 -9.76 -19.44
C GLY A 90 18.11 -9.75 -19.57
N THR A 91 18.67 -10.44 -20.59
CA THR A 91 20.10 -10.43 -20.89
C THR A 91 20.63 -9.02 -21.17
N LYS A 92 19.92 -8.24 -21.98
CA LYS A 92 20.28 -6.84 -22.26
C LYS A 92 20.27 -5.99 -20.98
N ARG A 93 19.28 -6.17 -20.11
CA ARG A 93 19.18 -5.46 -18.83
C ARG A 93 20.33 -5.84 -17.90
N LEU A 94 20.61 -7.12 -17.73
CA LEU A 94 21.72 -7.61 -16.90
C LEU A 94 23.08 -7.10 -17.37
N ASN A 95 23.32 -7.13 -18.69
CA ASN A 95 24.54 -6.62 -19.31
C ASN A 95 24.68 -5.09 -19.14
N HIS A 96 23.57 -4.36 -19.24
CA HIS A 96 23.58 -2.93 -18.94
C HIS A 96 23.98 -2.64 -17.48
N TRP A 97 23.45 -3.39 -16.51
CA TRP A 97 23.77 -3.21 -15.09
C TRP A 97 25.23 -3.56 -14.78
N SER A 98 25.75 -4.63 -15.37
CA SER A 98 27.10 -5.14 -15.11
C SER A 98 28.20 -4.44 -15.93
N GLY A 99 27.82 -3.72 -16.99
CA GLY A 99 28.77 -3.17 -17.97
C GLY A 99 29.46 -4.24 -18.80
N ARG A 100 28.90 -5.48 -18.86
CA ARG A 100 29.46 -6.63 -19.58
C ARG A 100 28.66 -6.92 -20.86
N ASN A 101 29.11 -7.95 -21.57
CA ASN A 101 28.40 -8.50 -22.73
C ASN A 101 28.39 -10.03 -22.62
N ASP A 102 27.78 -10.50 -21.54
CA ASP A 102 27.68 -11.92 -21.22
C ASP A 102 26.54 -12.59 -21.99
N PRO A 103 26.58 -13.91 -22.24
CA PRO A 103 25.48 -14.69 -22.79
C PRO A 103 24.30 -14.73 -21.78
N PRO A 104 23.10 -15.21 -22.21
CA PRO A 104 21.96 -15.35 -21.31
C PRO A 104 22.30 -16.14 -20.04
N ALA A 105 22.00 -15.58 -18.88
CA ALA A 105 22.23 -16.22 -17.60
C ALA A 105 21.25 -17.38 -17.35
N SER A 106 21.66 -18.34 -16.56
CA SER A 106 20.83 -19.46 -16.11
C SER A 106 19.74 -18.94 -15.16
N LEU A 107 18.52 -19.37 -15.38
CA LEU A 107 17.33 -19.10 -14.58
C LEU A 107 16.97 -20.35 -13.78
N VAL A 108 16.76 -20.24 -12.46
CA VAL A 108 16.46 -21.38 -11.59
C VAL A 108 15.39 -21.04 -10.58
N ASN A 109 14.15 -21.43 -10.83
CA ASN A 109 13.09 -21.39 -9.84
C ASN A 109 13.21 -22.56 -8.86
N LEU A 110 12.95 -22.31 -7.58
CA LEU A 110 12.88 -23.35 -6.54
C LEU A 110 11.40 -23.64 -6.21
N ILE A 111 11.09 -24.93 -6.07
CA ILE A 111 9.73 -25.40 -5.78
C ILE A 111 9.82 -26.34 -4.57
N GLY A 112 9.19 -25.96 -3.46
CA GLY A 112 9.05 -26.81 -2.27
C GLY A 112 7.58 -27.13 -2.04
N ILE A 113 7.24 -28.40 -1.85
CA ILE A 113 5.86 -28.84 -1.57
C ILE A 113 5.79 -29.42 -0.17
N LEU A 114 5.00 -28.78 0.71
CA LEU A 114 4.61 -29.35 1.99
C LEU A 114 3.33 -30.17 1.78
N PRO A 115 3.38 -31.51 1.89
CA PRO A 115 2.27 -32.38 1.50
C PRO A 115 1.03 -32.20 2.39
N GLY A 116 -0.13 -32.04 1.75
CA GLY A 116 -1.45 -32.11 2.39
C GLY A 116 -1.96 -33.55 2.48
N LYS A 117 -3.10 -33.73 3.16
CA LYS A 117 -3.79 -35.04 3.22
C LYS A 117 -4.34 -35.45 1.86
N ASN A 118 -4.88 -34.48 1.11
CA ASN A 118 -5.45 -34.71 -0.22
C ASN A 118 -4.57 -34.05 -1.29
N ARG A 119 -3.63 -34.81 -1.84
CA ARG A 119 -2.70 -34.41 -2.88
C ARG A 119 -3.38 -34.08 -4.24
N SER A 120 -4.63 -34.51 -4.43
CA SER A 120 -5.42 -34.20 -5.63
C SER A 120 -6.21 -32.89 -5.51
N ALA A 121 -6.33 -32.34 -4.30
CA ALA A 121 -6.98 -31.05 -4.10
C ALA A 121 -6.12 -29.90 -4.69
N PRO A 122 -6.74 -28.84 -5.24
CA PRO A 122 -5.99 -27.69 -5.73
C PRO A 122 -5.10 -27.09 -4.62
N SER A 123 -3.82 -26.88 -4.93
CA SER A 123 -2.81 -26.39 -3.98
C SER A 123 -2.90 -24.88 -3.73
N VAL A 124 -2.30 -24.44 -2.62
CA VAL A 124 -2.05 -23.02 -2.30
C VAL A 124 -0.57 -22.73 -2.51
N VAL A 125 -0.25 -21.69 -3.28
CA VAL A 125 1.11 -21.26 -3.59
C VAL A 125 1.47 -20.02 -2.78
N LEU A 126 2.60 -20.08 -2.05
CA LEU A 126 3.32 -18.88 -1.57
C LEU A 126 4.40 -18.57 -2.61
N MET A 127 4.40 -17.36 -3.14
CA MET A 127 5.32 -16.92 -4.19
C MET A 127 6.13 -15.71 -3.71
N SER A 128 7.41 -15.70 -4.06
CA SER A 128 8.39 -14.64 -3.78
C SER A 128 9.59 -14.87 -4.71
N HIS A 129 10.52 -13.91 -4.84
CA HIS A 129 11.70 -14.10 -5.69
C HIS A 129 13.01 -14.07 -4.89
N HIS A 130 14.03 -14.74 -5.41
CA HIS A 130 15.33 -14.84 -4.75
C HIS A 130 16.45 -14.07 -5.46
N ASP A 131 16.20 -13.45 -6.57
CA ASP A 131 17.17 -12.57 -7.21
C ASP A 131 17.05 -11.12 -6.72
N THR A 132 18.12 -10.36 -6.91
CA THR A 132 18.18 -8.93 -6.60
C THR A 132 18.66 -8.12 -7.79
N VAL A 133 18.40 -6.82 -7.78
CA VAL A 133 19.05 -5.91 -8.72
C VAL A 133 20.56 -5.80 -8.45
N TRP A 134 21.30 -5.33 -9.45
CA TRP A 134 22.73 -5.09 -9.35
C TRP A 134 23.08 -4.10 -8.23
N GLY A 135 23.90 -4.52 -7.27
CA GLY A 135 24.42 -3.69 -6.19
C GLY A 135 23.51 -3.55 -4.96
N SER A 136 22.32 -4.16 -4.95
CA SER A 136 21.45 -4.18 -3.76
C SER A 136 21.50 -5.54 -3.07
N PRO A 137 21.68 -5.59 -1.72
CA PRO A 137 21.56 -6.83 -0.96
C PRO A 137 20.13 -7.39 -0.91
N GLY A 138 19.10 -6.59 -1.21
CA GLY A 138 17.71 -7.03 -1.33
C GLY A 138 17.08 -7.58 -0.05
N ALA A 139 17.39 -7.02 1.13
CA ALA A 139 16.85 -7.55 2.39
C ALA A 139 15.32 -7.49 2.49
N ALA A 140 14.71 -6.49 1.87
CA ALA A 140 13.28 -6.36 1.75
C ALA A 140 12.76 -6.97 0.45
N ASP A 141 13.34 -6.62 -0.64
CA ASP A 141 12.97 -6.96 -2.02
C ASP A 141 13.95 -7.99 -2.61
N ASP A 142 13.63 -9.30 -2.63
CA ASP A 142 12.47 -9.88 -1.94
C ASP A 142 12.89 -10.97 -0.93
N THR A 143 14.08 -10.79 -0.33
CA THR A 143 14.55 -11.72 0.71
C THR A 143 13.56 -11.81 1.88
N ALA A 144 12.82 -10.71 2.17
CA ALA A 144 11.78 -10.71 3.22
C ALA A 144 10.62 -11.64 2.86
N GLY A 145 10.16 -11.65 1.60
CA GLY A 145 9.10 -12.54 1.13
C GLY A 145 9.53 -14.02 1.18
N VAL A 146 10.77 -14.31 0.76
CA VAL A 146 11.33 -15.67 0.86
C VAL A 146 11.40 -16.13 2.32
N ALA A 147 11.95 -15.31 3.22
CA ALA A 147 12.06 -15.63 4.64
C ALA A 147 10.68 -15.75 5.31
N ALA A 148 9.71 -14.91 4.90
CA ALA A 148 8.34 -15.02 5.36
C ALA A 148 7.71 -16.34 4.91
N SER A 149 7.90 -16.77 3.66
CA SER A 149 7.40 -18.04 3.13
C SER A 149 7.93 -19.23 3.94
N LEU A 150 9.25 -19.26 4.24
CA LEU A 150 9.88 -20.30 5.06
C LEU A 150 9.30 -20.35 6.48
N GLU A 151 9.13 -19.22 7.12
CA GLU A 151 8.59 -19.14 8.48
C GLU A 151 7.08 -19.46 8.52
N ILE A 152 6.32 -19.09 7.47
CA ILE A 152 4.92 -19.49 7.30
C ILE A 152 4.81 -21.00 7.14
N ALA A 153 5.62 -21.61 6.25
CA ALA A 153 5.63 -23.06 6.05
C ALA A 153 5.95 -23.79 7.36
N ARG A 154 6.93 -23.29 8.15
CA ARG A 154 7.24 -23.79 9.49
C ARG A 154 6.02 -23.72 10.42
N ALA A 155 5.32 -22.58 10.46
CA ALA A 155 4.15 -22.38 11.33
C ALA A 155 2.98 -23.27 10.89
N ILE A 156 2.72 -23.40 9.60
CA ILE A 156 1.68 -24.29 9.05
C ILE A 156 1.98 -25.75 9.43
N ARG A 157 3.22 -26.21 9.25
CA ARG A 157 3.64 -27.55 9.69
C ARG A 157 3.42 -27.77 11.18
N ALA A 158 3.73 -26.78 12.02
CA ALA A 158 3.50 -26.86 13.47
C ALA A 158 2.02 -26.90 13.86
N ARG A 159 1.12 -26.39 13.01
CA ARG A 159 -0.35 -26.45 13.19
C ARG A 159 -0.97 -27.81 12.84
N GLY A 160 -0.17 -28.74 12.36
CA GLY A 160 -0.60 -30.09 11.95
C GLY A 160 -0.77 -30.19 10.44
N GLN A 161 -1.19 -31.38 9.99
CA GLN A 161 -1.33 -31.65 8.57
C GLN A 161 -2.56 -30.93 7.99
N GLN A 162 -2.33 -30.13 6.96
CA GLN A 162 -3.33 -29.39 6.19
C GLN A 162 -4.08 -30.29 5.19
N GLU A 163 -5.22 -29.83 4.68
CA GLU A 163 -6.05 -30.62 3.76
C GLU A 163 -5.44 -30.71 2.35
N ARG A 164 -4.74 -29.68 1.88
CA ARG A 164 -4.15 -29.58 0.54
C ARG A 164 -2.69 -29.21 0.59
N ASP A 165 -1.98 -29.41 -0.50
CA ASP A 165 -0.57 -29.05 -0.62
C ASP A 165 -0.37 -27.55 -0.43
N LEU A 166 0.66 -27.20 0.38
CA LEU A 166 1.23 -25.85 0.39
C LEU A 166 2.50 -25.88 -0.47
N VAL A 167 2.50 -25.12 -1.54
CA VAL A 167 3.63 -24.98 -2.46
C VAL A 167 4.36 -23.67 -2.15
N MET A 168 5.64 -23.72 -1.95
CA MET A 168 6.52 -22.56 -1.94
C MET A 168 7.22 -22.48 -3.30
N LEU A 169 6.88 -21.46 -4.09
CA LEU A 169 7.50 -21.14 -5.37
C LEU A 169 8.39 -19.94 -5.19
N VAL A 170 9.71 -20.13 -5.25
CA VAL A 170 10.67 -19.03 -5.20
C VAL A 170 11.25 -18.84 -6.59
N THR A 171 10.86 -17.75 -7.24
CA THR A 171 11.21 -17.45 -8.62
C THR A 171 12.59 -16.82 -8.72
N ASP A 172 13.14 -16.82 -9.93
CA ASP A 172 14.42 -16.19 -10.30
C ASP A 172 14.18 -15.19 -11.43
N GLY A 173 14.98 -14.14 -11.51
CA GLY A 173 14.91 -13.16 -12.60
C GLY A 173 13.66 -12.30 -12.62
N GLU A 174 13.05 -12.06 -11.45
CA GLU A 174 11.96 -11.09 -11.31
C GLU A 174 12.43 -9.71 -11.76
N GLU A 175 13.57 -9.28 -11.27
CA GLU A 175 14.21 -7.99 -11.51
C GLU A 175 14.67 -7.79 -12.97
N LEU A 176 14.78 -8.89 -13.68
CA LEU A 176 15.08 -8.90 -15.12
C LEU A 176 13.81 -8.93 -15.99
N GLY A 177 12.64 -8.80 -15.38
CA GLY A 177 11.31 -8.72 -16.01
C GLY A 177 10.49 -9.98 -15.86
N LEU A 178 10.35 -10.47 -14.62
CA LEU A 178 9.47 -11.59 -14.22
C LEU A 178 9.82 -12.91 -14.93
N GLN A 179 11.11 -13.14 -15.20
CA GLN A 179 11.53 -14.24 -16.10
C GLN A 179 11.09 -15.61 -15.58
N GLY A 180 11.35 -15.91 -14.30
CA GLY A 180 11.01 -17.16 -13.65
C GLY A 180 9.52 -17.39 -13.52
N ALA A 181 8.77 -16.36 -13.09
CA ALA A 181 7.34 -16.45 -12.98
C ALA A 181 6.68 -16.65 -14.35
N ARG A 182 7.10 -15.91 -15.39
CA ARG A 182 6.58 -16.08 -16.75
C ARG A 182 6.81 -17.50 -17.27
N GLN A 183 8.02 -18.07 -17.06
CA GLN A 183 8.35 -19.44 -17.47
C GLN A 183 7.47 -20.45 -16.71
N PHE A 184 7.38 -20.35 -15.39
CA PHE A 184 6.58 -21.28 -14.58
C PHE A 184 5.11 -21.26 -14.96
N TRP A 185 4.50 -20.09 -15.02
CA TRP A 185 3.06 -19.96 -15.30
C TRP A 185 2.69 -20.23 -16.76
N ALA A 186 3.64 -20.17 -17.71
CA ALA A 186 3.41 -20.57 -19.08
C ALA A 186 3.32 -22.12 -19.22
N ASP A 187 4.30 -22.85 -18.68
CA ASP A 187 4.54 -24.23 -19.11
C ASP A 187 4.63 -25.27 -17.99
N HIS A 188 4.92 -24.87 -16.72
CA HIS A 188 5.18 -25.85 -15.67
C HIS A 188 3.93 -26.67 -15.34
N PRO A 189 4.01 -28.05 -15.28
CA PRO A 189 2.84 -28.91 -15.06
C PRO A 189 2.07 -28.61 -13.77
N LEU A 190 2.78 -28.25 -12.70
CA LEU A 190 2.21 -27.97 -11.38
C LEU A 190 1.15 -26.86 -11.42
N ARG A 191 1.24 -25.89 -12.36
CA ARG A 191 0.26 -24.82 -12.50
C ARG A 191 -1.19 -25.30 -12.67
N LYS A 192 -1.38 -26.51 -13.23
CA LYS A 192 -2.70 -27.10 -13.45
C LYS A 192 -3.40 -27.55 -12.16
N SER A 193 -2.64 -27.79 -11.10
CA SER A 193 -3.15 -28.18 -9.78
C SER A 193 -3.19 -27.02 -8.78
N VAL A 194 -2.92 -25.79 -9.20
CA VAL A 194 -2.99 -24.61 -8.33
C VAL A 194 -4.43 -24.10 -8.24
N GLY A 195 -4.83 -23.64 -7.07
CA GLY A 195 -6.16 -23.02 -6.85
C GLY A 195 -6.08 -21.63 -6.18
N ALA A 196 -5.00 -21.34 -5.46
CA ALA A 196 -4.77 -20.02 -4.89
C ALA A 196 -3.28 -19.67 -4.92
N VAL A 197 -2.96 -18.38 -5.12
CA VAL A 197 -1.59 -17.84 -5.13
C VAL A 197 -1.52 -16.63 -4.23
N ILE A 198 -0.55 -16.61 -3.34
CA ILE A 198 -0.23 -15.47 -2.47
C ILE A 198 1.20 -15.04 -2.81
N ASN A 199 1.34 -13.87 -3.39
CA ASN A 199 2.62 -13.26 -3.72
C ASN A 199 3.01 -12.27 -2.62
N MET A 200 4.28 -12.21 -2.30
CA MET A 200 4.87 -11.25 -1.37
C MET A 200 5.91 -10.43 -2.09
N GLU A 201 5.95 -9.15 -1.81
CA GLU A 201 6.79 -8.15 -2.48
C GLU A 201 7.20 -7.05 -1.50
N ALA A 202 8.16 -6.22 -1.89
CA ALA A 202 8.46 -4.99 -1.20
C ALA A 202 8.94 -3.90 -2.15
N ARG A 203 8.58 -2.64 -1.86
CA ARG A 203 9.11 -1.45 -2.56
C ARG A 203 9.66 -0.46 -1.54
N GLY A 204 10.49 -0.95 -0.64
CA GLY A 204 11.09 -0.16 0.44
C GLY A 204 11.53 -1.07 1.58
N GLY A 205 11.92 -0.49 2.70
CA GLY A 205 12.42 -1.25 3.85
C GLY A 205 11.48 -1.24 5.05
N GLY A 206 10.23 -0.79 4.91
CA GLY A 206 9.34 -0.64 6.07
C GLY A 206 7.91 -0.25 5.73
N GLY A 207 7.14 0.17 6.76
CA GLY A 207 5.72 0.53 6.66
C GLY A 207 4.78 -0.65 6.84
N ARG A 208 3.47 -0.37 6.86
CA ARG A 208 2.43 -1.40 6.93
C ARG A 208 2.38 -2.21 5.63
N THR A 209 2.18 -3.51 5.79
CA THR A 209 1.91 -4.39 4.64
C THR A 209 0.48 -4.22 4.19
N THR A 210 0.31 -4.09 2.88
CA THR A 210 -1.00 -3.95 2.24
C THR A 210 -1.19 -5.06 1.20
N LEU A 211 -2.35 -5.71 1.23
CA LEU A 211 -2.87 -6.47 0.10
C LEU A 211 -3.32 -5.44 -0.95
N PHE A 212 -2.50 -5.23 -1.97
CA PHE A 212 -2.64 -4.13 -2.94
C PHE A 212 -3.11 -4.57 -4.32
N GLN A 213 -3.16 -5.88 -4.59
CA GLN A 213 -3.64 -6.44 -5.86
C GLN A 213 -4.29 -7.80 -5.61
N THR A 214 -5.36 -8.09 -6.34
CA THR A 214 -6.09 -9.36 -6.31
C THR A 214 -6.44 -9.81 -7.73
N SER A 215 -6.82 -11.09 -7.88
CA SER A 215 -7.49 -11.55 -9.11
C SER A 215 -8.78 -10.77 -9.36
N HIS A 216 -9.24 -10.74 -10.62
CA HIS A 216 -10.57 -10.22 -10.95
C HIS A 216 -11.68 -11.12 -10.39
N GLN A 217 -12.88 -10.58 -10.23
CA GLN A 217 -14.02 -11.29 -9.61
C GLN A 217 -13.68 -11.79 -8.20
N ASN A 218 -13.15 -10.89 -7.40
CA ASN A 218 -12.47 -11.15 -6.14
C ASN A 218 -13.40 -11.30 -4.92
N GLY A 219 -14.72 -11.15 -5.05
CA GLY A 219 -15.63 -11.03 -3.91
C GLY A 219 -15.51 -12.19 -2.91
N ALA A 220 -15.47 -13.45 -3.39
CA ALA A 220 -15.31 -14.61 -2.50
C ALA A 220 -13.89 -14.70 -1.92
N ALA A 221 -12.87 -14.36 -2.70
CA ALA A 221 -11.48 -14.33 -2.25
C ALA A 221 -11.27 -13.29 -1.13
N MET A 222 -11.87 -12.11 -1.28
CA MET A 222 -11.80 -11.04 -0.27
C MET A 222 -12.63 -11.37 0.98
N GLN A 223 -13.70 -12.14 0.86
CA GLN A 223 -14.43 -12.62 2.02
C GLN A 223 -13.53 -13.54 2.88
N VAL A 224 -12.82 -14.50 2.26
CA VAL A 224 -11.86 -15.36 2.98
C VAL A 224 -10.78 -14.52 3.68
N TYR A 225 -10.25 -13.50 2.99
CA TYR A 225 -9.28 -12.57 3.60
C TYR A 225 -9.87 -11.83 4.81
N ALA A 226 -11.08 -11.29 4.68
CA ALA A 226 -11.73 -10.53 5.72
C ALA A 226 -12.03 -11.37 6.97
N ASP A 227 -12.39 -12.64 6.78
CA ASP A 227 -12.72 -13.57 7.88
C ASP A 227 -11.46 -14.13 8.56
N ALA A 228 -10.36 -14.29 7.81
CA ALA A 228 -9.15 -14.95 8.31
C ALA A 228 -8.15 -14.00 8.93
N VAL A 229 -7.93 -12.82 8.33
CA VAL A 229 -6.79 -11.95 8.69
C VAL A 229 -7.15 -11.06 9.88
N ARG A 230 -6.46 -11.27 11.00
CA ARG A 230 -6.74 -10.60 12.27
C ARG A 230 -6.28 -9.13 12.31
N ARG A 231 -5.26 -8.78 11.56
CA ARG A 231 -4.74 -7.41 11.46
C ARG A 231 -4.58 -7.02 9.99
N PRO A 232 -5.68 -6.74 9.31
CA PRO A 232 -5.67 -6.50 7.88
C PRO A 232 -4.95 -5.21 7.50
N GLY A 233 -4.36 -5.22 6.31
CA GLY A 233 -3.95 -4.04 5.56
C GLY A 233 -4.41 -4.24 4.13
N THR A 234 -5.48 -3.57 3.69
CA THR A 234 -6.02 -3.80 2.36
C THR A 234 -6.90 -2.64 1.89
N SER A 235 -6.97 -2.46 0.58
CA SER A 235 -7.77 -1.38 -0.01
C SER A 235 -8.07 -1.67 -1.48
N SER A 236 -9.35 -1.72 -1.84
CA SER A 236 -9.76 -1.80 -3.24
C SER A 236 -9.39 -0.54 -4.04
N LEU A 237 -9.16 0.60 -3.37
CA LEU A 237 -8.57 1.79 -4.00
C LEU A 237 -7.09 1.54 -4.37
N ALA A 238 -6.31 0.91 -3.49
CA ALA A 238 -4.92 0.56 -3.80
C ALA A 238 -4.86 -0.43 -4.98
N ALA A 239 -5.75 -1.42 -5.00
CA ALA A 239 -5.87 -2.37 -6.10
C ALA A 239 -6.23 -1.67 -7.43
N PHE A 240 -7.14 -0.71 -7.40
CA PHE A 240 -7.49 0.10 -8.57
C PHE A 240 -6.32 0.96 -9.05
N ILE A 241 -5.62 1.67 -8.12
CA ILE A 241 -4.45 2.49 -8.46
C ILE A 241 -3.35 1.62 -9.09
N TYR A 242 -3.05 0.46 -8.49
CA TYR A 242 -2.02 -0.44 -9.01
C TYR A 242 -2.37 -0.96 -10.42
N ALA A 243 -3.64 -1.27 -10.68
CA ALA A 243 -4.10 -1.74 -11.99
C ALA A 243 -3.96 -0.70 -13.12
N VAL A 244 -3.93 0.60 -12.80
CA VAL A 244 -3.76 1.67 -13.79
C VAL A 244 -2.32 2.18 -13.91
N LEU A 245 -1.43 1.79 -12.99
CA LEU A 245 -0.01 2.12 -13.04
C LEU A 245 0.75 1.09 -13.88
N PRO A 246 1.85 1.48 -14.54
CA PRO A 246 2.66 0.58 -15.37
C PRO A 246 3.62 -0.26 -14.52
N ASN A 247 3.12 -0.88 -13.46
CA ASN A 247 3.88 -1.70 -12.53
C ASN A 247 3.56 -3.18 -12.76
N ASP A 248 4.56 -4.02 -12.60
CA ASP A 248 4.47 -5.47 -12.69
C ASP A 248 5.04 -6.12 -11.42
N SER A 249 4.66 -7.36 -11.16
CA SER A 249 5.22 -8.25 -10.15
C SER A 249 5.06 -9.70 -10.64
N ASP A 250 5.63 -10.66 -9.94
CA ASP A 250 5.48 -12.08 -10.26
C ASP A 250 4.02 -12.56 -10.27
N LEU A 251 3.09 -11.79 -9.67
CA LEU A 251 1.66 -12.06 -9.78
C LEU A 251 1.07 -11.71 -11.16
N THR A 252 1.71 -10.84 -11.95
CA THR A 252 1.19 -10.41 -13.26
C THR A 252 0.89 -11.57 -14.22
N PRO A 253 1.75 -12.56 -14.43
CA PRO A 253 1.42 -13.75 -15.22
C PRO A 253 0.32 -14.62 -14.59
N VAL A 254 0.18 -14.62 -13.25
CA VAL A 254 -0.82 -15.42 -12.52
C VAL A 254 -2.24 -14.91 -12.75
N ILE A 255 -2.45 -13.58 -12.77
CA ILE A 255 -3.79 -12.96 -12.89
C ILE A 255 -4.52 -13.36 -14.17
N LYS A 256 -3.79 -13.83 -15.19
CA LYS A 256 -4.37 -14.34 -16.44
C LYS A 256 -5.06 -15.70 -16.30
N HIS A 257 -4.83 -16.39 -15.18
CA HIS A 257 -5.40 -17.70 -14.87
C HIS A 257 -6.57 -17.61 -13.89
N ASP A 258 -7.31 -18.71 -13.71
CA ASP A 258 -8.51 -18.77 -12.88
C ASP A 258 -8.21 -19.10 -11.42
N TYR A 259 -7.15 -18.51 -10.85
CA TYR A 259 -6.78 -18.70 -9.45
C TYR A 259 -7.29 -17.56 -8.57
N ALA A 260 -7.58 -17.85 -7.29
CA ALA A 260 -7.65 -16.80 -6.28
C ALA A 260 -6.24 -16.26 -6.05
N ALA A 261 -6.01 -14.98 -6.34
CA ALA A 261 -4.69 -14.37 -6.26
C ALA A 261 -4.67 -13.17 -5.32
N TYR A 262 -3.60 -13.08 -4.53
CA TYR A 262 -3.38 -12.06 -3.52
C TYR A 262 -1.94 -11.55 -3.59
N ASN A 263 -1.73 -10.24 -3.65
CA ASN A 263 -0.41 -9.64 -3.71
C ASN A 263 -0.20 -8.69 -2.55
N PHE A 264 0.79 -8.97 -1.73
CA PHE A 264 1.12 -8.21 -0.54
C PHE A 264 2.43 -7.46 -0.71
N ALA A 265 2.50 -6.21 -0.26
CA ALA A 265 3.74 -5.47 -0.15
C ALA A 265 3.72 -4.46 0.98
N PHE A 266 4.89 -4.15 1.51
CA PHE A 266 5.13 -2.92 2.25
C PHE A 266 5.97 -1.96 1.38
N ILE A 267 5.62 -0.68 1.41
CA ILE A 267 6.19 0.33 0.50
C ILE A 267 6.83 1.53 1.22
N GLY A 268 6.84 1.53 2.54
CA GLY A 268 7.47 2.59 3.33
C GLY A 268 8.99 2.45 3.38
N ARG A 269 9.69 3.51 3.81
CA ARG A 269 11.16 3.63 3.72
C ARG A 269 11.65 3.37 2.29
N SER A 270 10.96 3.93 1.32
CA SER A 270 11.16 3.66 -0.12
C SER A 270 12.58 4.02 -0.62
N GLY A 271 13.33 4.84 0.11
CA GLY A 271 14.75 5.11 -0.19
C GLY A 271 15.66 3.90 -0.05
N LEU A 272 15.17 2.77 0.49
CA LEU A 272 15.90 1.51 0.55
C LEU A 272 15.62 0.61 -0.66
N TYR A 273 14.64 0.96 -1.51
CA TYR A 273 14.30 0.17 -2.70
C TYR A 273 15.44 0.17 -3.71
N HIS A 274 15.91 -1.01 -4.12
CA HIS A 274 17.03 -1.22 -5.05
C HIS A 274 18.37 -0.60 -4.61
N SER A 275 18.46 -0.14 -3.38
CA SER A 275 19.58 0.60 -2.81
C SER A 275 20.67 -0.33 -2.28
N PRO A 276 21.96 0.06 -2.32
CA PRO A 276 23.01 -0.60 -1.56
C PRO A 276 22.75 -0.65 -0.04
N MET A 277 21.88 0.24 0.44
CA MET A 277 21.46 0.29 1.85
C MET A 277 20.32 -0.68 2.17
N ALA A 278 19.83 -1.48 1.23
CA ALA A 278 18.79 -2.50 1.46
C ALA A 278 19.36 -3.71 2.23
N THR A 279 19.96 -3.45 3.38
CA THR A 279 20.60 -4.42 4.27
C THR A 279 19.64 -4.98 5.31
N PRO A 280 19.92 -6.14 5.91
CA PRO A 280 19.11 -6.70 6.99
C PRO A 280 18.90 -5.76 8.18
N ASP A 281 19.88 -4.93 8.52
CA ASP A 281 19.78 -4.00 9.64
C ASP A 281 18.89 -2.80 9.36
N ASN A 282 18.67 -2.47 8.09
CA ASN A 282 17.76 -1.41 7.66
C ASN A 282 16.33 -1.90 7.42
N LEU A 283 16.10 -3.21 7.33
CA LEU A 283 14.76 -3.78 7.22
C LEU A 283 13.98 -3.61 8.53
N ASP A 284 12.78 -3.04 8.42
CA ASP A 284 11.86 -2.94 9.55
C ASP A 284 11.26 -4.31 9.90
N GLN A 285 11.63 -4.83 11.05
CA GLN A 285 11.17 -6.14 11.50
C GLN A 285 9.67 -6.17 11.80
N GLY A 286 9.08 -5.01 12.13
CA GLY A 286 7.63 -4.87 12.29
C GLY A 286 6.89 -5.04 10.97
N SER A 287 7.45 -4.55 9.86
CA SER A 287 6.90 -4.73 8.52
C SER A 287 6.95 -6.19 8.08
N LEU A 288 8.07 -6.87 8.34
CA LEU A 288 8.18 -8.33 8.13
C LEU A 288 7.17 -9.10 9.00
N GLN A 289 6.95 -8.67 10.26
CA GLN A 289 5.94 -9.26 11.15
C GLN A 289 4.53 -9.05 10.63
N ASP A 290 4.23 -7.87 10.09
CA ASP A 290 2.91 -7.53 9.53
C ASP A 290 2.62 -8.36 8.28
N MET A 291 3.58 -8.46 7.36
CA MET A 291 3.47 -9.29 6.16
C MET A 291 3.26 -10.76 6.52
N GLY A 292 4.19 -11.32 7.28
CA GLY A 292 4.13 -12.75 7.64
C GLY A 292 2.90 -13.08 8.47
N GLY A 293 2.42 -12.16 9.32
CA GLY A 293 1.20 -12.35 10.12
C GLY A 293 -0.05 -12.44 9.25
N GLN A 294 -0.25 -11.49 8.32
CA GLN A 294 -1.40 -11.46 7.41
C GLN A 294 -1.38 -12.68 6.46
N VAL A 295 -0.22 -12.96 5.87
CA VAL A 295 -0.07 -14.09 4.93
C VAL A 295 -0.21 -15.43 5.64
N LEU A 296 0.29 -15.60 6.87
CA LEU A 296 0.05 -16.82 7.65
C LEU A 296 -1.42 -17.05 7.94
N ASP A 297 -2.15 -16.01 8.38
CA ASP A 297 -3.58 -16.11 8.67
C ASP A 297 -4.37 -16.52 7.42
N LEU A 298 -4.10 -15.90 6.27
CA LEU A 298 -4.74 -16.23 4.99
C LEU A 298 -4.35 -17.63 4.51
N THR A 299 -3.05 -18.00 4.58
CA THR A 299 -2.56 -19.32 4.15
C THR A 299 -3.21 -20.42 4.97
N ASP A 300 -3.30 -20.27 6.30
CA ASP A 300 -3.92 -21.26 7.19
C ASP A 300 -5.40 -21.50 6.84
N ALA A 301 -6.13 -20.42 6.56
CA ALA A 301 -7.51 -20.51 6.11
C ALA A 301 -7.65 -21.25 4.78
N LEU A 302 -6.80 -20.90 3.79
CA LEU A 302 -6.86 -21.50 2.46
C LEU A 302 -6.44 -22.99 2.46
N VAL A 303 -5.37 -23.38 3.17
CA VAL A 303 -4.89 -24.77 3.17
C VAL A 303 -5.78 -25.72 3.94
N LYS A 304 -6.65 -25.20 4.83
CA LYS A 304 -7.63 -25.96 5.60
C LYS A 304 -9.04 -25.95 5.00
N ALA A 305 -9.32 -25.05 4.06
CA ALA A 305 -10.64 -24.91 3.48
C ALA A 305 -11.04 -26.19 2.71
N ASP A 306 -12.28 -26.63 2.86
CA ASP A 306 -12.84 -27.73 2.05
C ASP A 306 -12.84 -27.36 0.56
N ARG A 307 -13.14 -26.09 0.24
CA ARG A 307 -13.12 -25.54 -1.11
C ARG A 307 -12.44 -24.18 -1.11
N LEU A 308 -11.60 -23.95 -2.12
CA LEU A 308 -11.01 -22.62 -2.35
C LEU A 308 -12.05 -21.64 -2.90
N PRO A 309 -11.87 -20.32 -2.65
CA PRO A 309 -12.82 -19.32 -3.10
C PRO A 309 -12.97 -19.35 -4.61
N GLN A 310 -14.21 -19.39 -5.07
CA GLN A 310 -14.57 -19.33 -6.48
C GLN A 310 -14.71 -17.87 -6.92
N ARG A 311 -14.69 -17.62 -8.22
CA ARG A 311 -14.97 -16.29 -8.76
C ARG A 311 -16.33 -15.78 -8.33
N ALA A 312 -16.38 -14.58 -7.79
CA ALA A 312 -17.60 -13.86 -7.42
C ALA A 312 -17.43 -12.39 -7.80
N ALA A 313 -18.54 -11.68 -8.07
CA ALA A 313 -18.51 -10.27 -8.43
C ALA A 313 -17.55 -9.48 -7.54
N ASP A 314 -16.80 -8.54 -8.13
CA ASP A 314 -15.86 -7.71 -7.40
C ASP A 314 -16.54 -6.97 -6.25
N ALA A 315 -15.88 -6.96 -5.10
CA ALA A 315 -16.33 -6.27 -3.90
C ALA A 315 -15.56 -4.96 -3.68
N VAL A 316 -16.18 -4.04 -2.98
CA VAL A 316 -15.50 -2.93 -2.32
C VAL A 316 -14.94 -3.47 -1.01
N PHE A 317 -13.66 -3.21 -0.75
CA PHE A 317 -13.02 -3.63 0.49
C PHE A 317 -11.96 -2.63 0.94
N PHE A 318 -11.82 -2.48 2.24
CA PHE A 318 -10.75 -1.70 2.87
C PHE A 318 -10.62 -2.09 4.34
N ASP A 319 -9.45 -1.91 4.91
CA ASP A 319 -9.30 -2.06 6.36
C ASP A 319 -9.68 -0.79 7.10
N LEU A 320 -10.31 -0.94 8.24
CA LEU A 320 -10.54 0.17 9.16
C LEU A 320 -9.43 0.20 10.21
N PHE A 321 -8.41 1.01 9.91
CA PHE A 321 -7.22 1.23 10.77
C PHE A 321 -6.45 -0.07 11.14
N GLY A 322 -6.52 -1.11 10.30
CA GLY A 322 -5.88 -2.40 10.59
C GLY A 322 -6.58 -3.22 11.67
N ILE A 323 -7.83 -2.90 12.03
CA ILE A 323 -8.60 -3.61 13.07
C ILE A 323 -9.45 -4.72 12.44
N PHE A 324 -10.17 -4.41 11.38
CA PHE A 324 -10.96 -5.37 10.60
C PHE A 324 -11.13 -4.90 9.16
N THR A 325 -11.49 -5.82 8.28
CA THR A 325 -11.81 -5.52 6.88
C THR A 325 -13.30 -5.23 6.74
N VAL A 326 -13.62 -4.09 6.12
CA VAL A 326 -14.96 -3.78 5.63
C VAL A 326 -15.06 -4.32 4.22
N ILE A 327 -16.11 -5.09 3.93
CA ILE A 327 -16.39 -5.61 2.60
C ILE A 327 -17.87 -5.47 2.27
N TYR A 328 -18.19 -5.02 1.06
CA TYR A 328 -19.56 -4.88 0.60
C TYR A 328 -19.67 -4.89 -0.94
N PRO A 329 -20.86 -5.21 -1.48
CA PRO A 329 -21.06 -5.24 -2.93
C PRO A 329 -21.06 -3.83 -3.52
N VAL A 330 -20.52 -3.71 -4.73
CA VAL A 330 -20.34 -2.44 -5.45
C VAL A 330 -21.61 -1.58 -5.54
N TRP A 331 -22.79 -2.21 -5.72
CA TRP A 331 -24.06 -1.48 -5.85
C TRP A 331 -24.45 -0.66 -4.61
N LEU A 332 -23.96 -1.07 -3.42
CA LEU A 332 -24.27 -0.37 -2.16
C LEU A 332 -23.73 1.08 -2.17
N GLY A 333 -22.67 1.37 -2.95
CA GLY A 333 -22.18 2.72 -3.16
C GLY A 333 -23.24 3.67 -3.72
N TRP A 334 -24.10 3.21 -4.63
CA TRP A 334 -25.22 4.00 -5.14
C TRP A 334 -26.28 4.29 -4.07
N VAL A 335 -26.56 3.32 -3.21
CA VAL A 335 -27.48 3.52 -2.07
C VAL A 335 -26.92 4.58 -1.13
N MET A 336 -25.63 4.49 -0.79
CA MET A 336 -24.97 5.48 0.07
C MET A 336 -24.98 6.88 -0.55
N MET A 337 -24.73 7.01 -1.86
CA MET A 337 -24.82 8.29 -2.58
C MET A 337 -26.24 8.86 -2.56
N THR A 338 -27.25 8.01 -2.75
CA THR A 338 -28.66 8.43 -2.66
C THR A 338 -29.02 8.91 -1.25
N MET A 339 -28.56 8.21 -0.22
CA MET A 339 -28.75 8.63 1.17
C MET A 339 -28.05 9.96 1.46
N ALA A 340 -26.81 10.14 0.97
CA ALA A 340 -26.09 11.40 1.10
C ALA A 340 -26.85 12.54 0.38
N ALA A 341 -27.31 12.32 -0.87
CA ALA A 341 -28.12 13.31 -1.61
C ALA A 341 -29.39 13.71 -0.85
N GLY A 342 -30.15 12.73 -0.37
CA GLY A 342 -31.37 12.95 0.42
C GLY A 342 -31.10 13.75 1.70
N GLY A 343 -30.03 13.37 2.42
CA GLY A 343 -29.63 14.05 3.65
C GLY A 343 -29.18 15.50 3.42
N LEU A 344 -28.34 15.75 2.39
CA LEU A 344 -27.92 17.10 2.00
C LEU A 344 -29.14 17.94 1.57
N GLY A 345 -30.05 17.34 0.78
CA GLY A 345 -31.30 17.99 0.38
C GLY A 345 -32.20 18.35 1.56
N LEU A 346 -32.28 17.50 2.58
CA LEU A 346 -33.02 17.80 3.83
C LEU A 346 -32.43 18.99 4.57
N VAL A 347 -31.10 19.13 4.63
CA VAL A 347 -30.45 20.31 5.24
C VAL A 347 -30.84 21.59 4.48
N VAL A 348 -30.76 21.56 3.14
CA VAL A 348 -31.14 22.70 2.30
C VAL A 348 -32.63 23.04 2.48
N ARG A 349 -33.51 22.04 2.53
CA ARG A 349 -34.96 22.27 2.77
C ARG A 349 -35.24 22.91 4.13
N GLN A 350 -34.47 22.57 5.17
CA GLN A 350 -34.65 23.08 6.53
C GLN A 350 -34.07 24.47 6.71
N ASP A 351 -32.90 24.75 6.17
CA ASP A 351 -32.08 25.92 6.49
C ASP A 351 -31.92 26.89 5.30
N GLY A 352 -32.55 26.61 4.14
CA GLY A 352 -32.48 27.47 2.94
C GLY A 352 -31.28 27.19 2.06
N THR A 353 -30.94 28.13 1.16
CA THR A 353 -29.83 27.96 0.16
C THR A 353 -28.65 28.90 0.44
N ASP A 354 -28.74 29.77 1.44
CA ASP A 354 -27.72 30.79 1.71
C ASP A 354 -26.40 30.13 2.15
N GLY A 355 -25.35 30.38 1.37
CA GLY A 355 -24.02 29.81 1.64
C GLY A 355 -23.63 28.63 0.74
N LEU A 356 -24.54 28.06 -0.08
CA LEU A 356 -24.23 26.95 -1.00
C LEU A 356 -23.08 27.31 -1.95
N THR A 357 -23.21 28.42 -2.67
CA THR A 357 -22.21 28.86 -3.66
C THR A 357 -20.87 29.20 -3.01
N ALA A 358 -20.90 29.83 -1.83
CA ALA A 358 -19.70 30.15 -1.08
C ALA A 358 -18.97 28.88 -0.60
N GLY A 359 -19.71 27.88 -0.14
CA GLY A 359 -19.17 26.58 0.24
C GLY A 359 -18.55 25.84 -0.94
N ALA A 360 -19.29 25.73 -2.05
CA ALA A 360 -18.85 25.05 -3.27
C ALA A 360 -17.60 25.73 -3.85
N GLY A 361 -17.60 27.05 -3.97
CA GLY A 361 -16.44 27.81 -4.46
C GLY A 361 -15.20 27.63 -3.60
N ARG A 362 -15.32 27.63 -2.26
CA ARG A 362 -14.19 27.41 -1.34
C ARG A 362 -13.63 25.99 -1.46
N MET A 363 -14.48 24.98 -1.59
CA MET A 363 -14.02 23.60 -1.72
C MET A 363 -13.32 23.36 -3.07
N LEU A 364 -13.87 23.88 -4.17
CA LEU A 364 -13.19 23.85 -5.47
C LEU A 364 -11.85 24.58 -5.41
N ALA A 365 -11.82 25.76 -4.80
CA ALA A 365 -10.59 26.53 -4.62
C ALA A 365 -9.57 25.76 -3.74
N LEU A 366 -10.02 25.00 -2.73
CA LEU A 366 -9.13 24.17 -1.92
C LEU A 366 -8.51 23.03 -2.77
N ILE A 367 -9.32 22.30 -3.51
CA ILE A 367 -8.85 21.18 -4.34
C ILE A 367 -7.85 21.69 -5.39
N LEU A 368 -8.25 22.69 -6.17
CA LEU A 368 -7.40 23.24 -7.25
C LEU A 368 -6.18 23.99 -6.70
N GLY A 369 -6.39 24.83 -5.68
CA GLY A 369 -5.31 25.63 -5.08
C GLY A 369 -4.28 24.77 -4.38
N SER A 370 -4.69 23.74 -3.62
CA SER A 370 -3.73 22.81 -3.02
C SER A 370 -2.99 21.99 -4.08
N ALA A 371 -3.67 21.54 -5.13
CA ALA A 371 -3.02 20.84 -6.24
C ALA A 371 -1.97 21.73 -6.94
N VAL A 372 -2.29 22.98 -7.21
CA VAL A 372 -1.36 23.96 -7.81
C VAL A 372 -0.17 24.25 -6.90
N ILE A 373 -0.42 24.49 -5.60
CA ILE A 373 0.66 24.73 -4.62
C ILE A 373 1.58 23.52 -4.55
N LEU A 374 1.03 22.31 -4.43
CA LEU A 374 1.83 21.09 -4.33
C LEU A 374 2.58 20.79 -5.63
N PHE A 375 1.98 21.05 -6.79
CA PHE A 375 2.67 20.95 -8.07
C PHE A 375 3.84 21.93 -8.17
N ALA A 376 3.64 23.20 -7.81
CA ALA A 376 4.69 24.22 -7.83
C ALA A 376 5.84 23.89 -6.87
N LEU A 377 5.53 23.46 -5.65
CA LEU A 377 6.53 23.02 -4.66
C LEU A 377 7.30 21.79 -5.15
N ASN A 378 6.60 20.84 -5.79
CA ASN A 378 7.24 19.68 -6.39
C ASN A 378 8.19 20.10 -7.53
N ARG A 379 7.77 21.01 -8.41
CA ARG A 379 8.64 21.56 -9.47
C ARG A 379 9.86 22.26 -8.88
N LEU A 380 9.70 23.02 -7.80
CA LEU A 380 10.83 23.64 -7.09
C LEU A 380 11.80 22.57 -6.56
N SER A 381 11.30 21.46 -6.02
CA SER A 381 12.12 20.36 -5.48
C SER A 381 12.83 19.52 -6.55
N LEU A 382 12.38 19.58 -7.80
CA LEU A 382 13.02 18.88 -8.94
C LEU A 382 14.17 19.68 -9.56
N GLY A 383 14.12 21.01 -9.51
CA GLY A 383 15.07 21.86 -10.22
C GLY A 383 14.93 21.79 -11.75
N LEU A 384 16.02 22.08 -12.46
CA LEU A 384 16.07 22.11 -13.93
C LEU A 384 16.61 20.81 -14.54
N ALA A 385 17.45 20.07 -13.82
CA ALA A 385 18.00 18.79 -14.27
C ALA A 385 17.02 17.63 -14.01
N PRO A 386 17.06 16.55 -14.79
CA PRO A 386 16.33 15.33 -14.48
C PRO A 386 16.75 14.81 -13.10
N ALA A 387 15.78 14.63 -12.22
CA ALA A 387 16.03 14.06 -10.88
C ALA A 387 16.17 12.54 -10.97
N ASN A 388 17.13 11.97 -10.22
CA ASN A 388 17.22 10.53 -10.08
C ASN A 388 16.00 10.00 -9.33
N TYR A 389 15.38 8.95 -9.87
CA TYR A 389 14.16 8.35 -9.28
C TYR A 389 14.37 7.88 -7.84
N TYR A 390 15.51 7.26 -7.55
CA TYR A 390 15.81 6.72 -6.21
C TYR A 390 16.07 7.83 -5.17
N ASP A 391 16.64 8.97 -5.59
CA ASP A 391 16.71 10.16 -4.73
C ASP A 391 15.32 10.65 -4.35
N ARG A 392 14.40 10.63 -5.31
CA ARG A 392 13.00 11.02 -5.04
C ARG A 392 12.30 10.06 -4.07
N LEU A 393 12.56 8.75 -4.16
CA LEU A 393 12.07 7.77 -3.20
C LEU A 393 12.63 8.02 -1.80
N ALA A 394 13.91 8.30 -1.69
CA ALA A 394 14.55 8.61 -0.42
C ALA A 394 14.05 9.94 0.19
N ALA A 395 13.62 10.88 -0.65
CA ALA A 395 13.08 12.17 -0.21
C ALA A 395 11.61 12.11 0.25
N ILE A 396 10.89 10.99 0.12
CA ILE A 396 9.47 10.90 0.48
C ILE A 396 9.15 11.49 1.85
N PRO A 397 9.88 11.22 2.95
CA PRO A 397 9.55 11.83 4.25
C PRO A 397 9.58 13.37 4.23
N ARG A 398 10.51 13.96 3.48
CA ARG A 398 10.59 15.41 3.28
C ARG A 398 9.44 15.91 2.41
N LEU A 399 9.10 15.17 1.35
CA LEU A 399 7.97 15.50 0.47
C LEU A 399 6.62 15.41 1.20
N GLU A 400 6.47 14.53 2.17
CA GLU A 400 5.29 14.46 3.05
C GLU A 400 5.17 15.73 3.91
N VAL A 401 6.27 16.18 4.52
CA VAL A 401 6.29 17.44 5.27
C VAL A 401 5.97 18.62 4.36
N MET A 402 6.56 18.68 3.17
CA MET A 402 6.24 19.69 2.16
C MET A 402 4.75 19.69 1.81
N ALA A 403 4.18 18.50 1.56
CA ALA A 403 2.77 18.35 1.22
C ALA A 403 1.85 18.77 2.37
N ALA A 404 2.17 18.40 3.61
CA ALA A 404 1.42 18.79 4.78
C ALA A 404 1.41 20.32 4.99
N LEU A 405 2.56 20.98 4.88
CA LEU A 405 2.69 22.43 5.01
C LEU A 405 2.01 23.18 3.86
N GLY A 406 2.16 22.71 2.62
CA GLY A 406 1.46 23.28 1.45
C GLY A 406 -0.07 23.15 1.57
N SER A 407 -0.56 21.99 2.03
CA SER A 407 -1.97 21.74 2.31
C SER A 407 -2.50 22.63 3.43
N LEU A 408 -1.74 22.78 4.51
CA LEU A 408 -2.09 23.68 5.61
C LEU A 408 -2.18 25.13 5.12
N THR A 409 -1.28 25.57 4.25
CA THR A 409 -1.33 26.90 3.64
C THR A 409 -2.63 27.10 2.87
N ALA A 410 -2.99 26.19 1.96
CA ALA A 410 -4.22 26.26 1.18
C ALA A 410 -5.46 26.30 2.08
N PHE A 411 -5.51 25.44 3.09
CA PHE A 411 -6.61 25.41 4.06
C PHE A 411 -6.75 26.74 4.81
N LEU A 412 -5.67 27.27 5.36
CA LEU A 412 -5.71 28.51 6.14
C LEU A 412 -6.10 29.73 5.29
N VAL A 413 -5.62 29.81 4.05
CA VAL A 413 -5.99 30.90 3.13
C VAL A 413 -7.50 30.92 2.85
N LEU A 414 -8.10 29.76 2.66
CA LEU A 414 -9.49 29.62 2.20
C LEU A 414 -10.51 29.48 3.32
N PHE A 415 -10.14 28.84 4.42
CA PHE A 415 -11.10 28.44 5.46
C PHE A 415 -10.85 29.08 6.83
N ALA A 416 -9.69 29.70 7.08
CA ALA A 416 -9.33 30.14 8.42
C ALA A 416 -10.38 31.03 9.08
N THR A 417 -10.90 32.01 8.36
CA THR A 417 -11.87 32.98 8.88
C THR A 417 -13.32 32.57 8.65
N TRP A 418 -13.54 31.57 7.84
CA TRP A 418 -14.89 31.13 7.50
C TRP A 418 -15.51 30.32 8.64
N ARG A 419 -16.73 30.68 8.99
CA ARG A 419 -17.57 29.95 9.95
C ARG A 419 -18.79 29.44 9.19
N PRO A 420 -18.71 28.24 8.62
CA PRO A 420 -19.76 27.74 7.75
C PRO A 420 -21.07 27.56 8.51
N SER A 421 -22.16 27.99 7.89
CA SER A 421 -23.51 27.49 8.22
C SER A 421 -23.60 26.01 7.78
N ARG A 422 -24.61 25.30 8.24
CA ARG A 422 -24.86 23.92 7.75
C ARG A 422 -25.00 23.88 6.23
N VAL A 423 -25.70 24.86 5.65
CA VAL A 423 -25.85 25.01 4.20
C VAL A 423 -24.51 25.31 3.52
N GLY A 424 -23.64 26.08 4.17
CA GLY A 424 -22.28 26.29 3.67
C GLY A 424 -21.46 24.98 3.61
N VAL A 425 -21.64 24.07 4.59
CA VAL A 425 -21.00 22.73 4.55
C VAL A 425 -21.63 21.88 3.45
N VAL A 426 -22.96 21.95 3.24
CA VAL A 426 -23.61 21.30 2.08
C VAL A 426 -23.01 21.81 0.78
N GLY A 427 -22.84 23.15 0.64
CA GLY A 427 -22.17 23.73 -0.52
C GLY A 427 -20.76 23.15 -0.74
N ALA A 428 -19.96 23.06 0.34
CA ALA A 428 -18.63 22.46 0.28
C ALA A 428 -18.65 20.95 -0.11
N ALA A 429 -19.72 20.24 0.21
CA ALA A 429 -19.89 18.84 -0.18
C ALA A 429 -20.21 18.66 -1.69
N LEU A 430 -20.82 19.64 -2.36
CA LEU A 430 -21.31 19.50 -3.74
C LEU A 430 -20.22 19.11 -4.77
N PRO A 431 -19.04 19.74 -4.83
CA PRO A 431 -17.99 19.32 -5.75
C PRO A 431 -17.52 17.89 -5.52
N LEU A 432 -17.39 17.49 -4.24
CA LEU A 432 -17.01 16.15 -3.86
C LEU A 432 -18.13 15.13 -4.13
N PHE A 433 -19.39 15.54 -4.02
CA PHE A 433 -20.54 14.72 -4.38
C PHE A 433 -20.57 14.42 -5.89
N ILE A 434 -20.33 15.43 -6.73
CA ILE A 434 -20.22 15.25 -8.20
C ILE A 434 -19.06 14.32 -8.53
N PHE A 435 -17.90 14.51 -7.88
CA PHE A 435 -16.76 13.61 -8.03
C PHE A 435 -17.10 12.19 -7.56
N GLY A 436 -17.82 12.04 -6.43
CA GLY A 436 -18.28 10.75 -5.91
C GLY A 436 -19.21 10.01 -6.87
N LEU A 437 -20.14 10.73 -7.56
CA LEU A 437 -20.99 10.15 -8.61
C LEU A 437 -20.13 9.63 -9.77
N ALA A 438 -19.18 10.42 -10.25
CA ALA A 438 -18.27 10.02 -11.31
C ALA A 438 -17.39 8.82 -10.89
N ALA A 439 -16.85 8.83 -9.68
CA ALA A 439 -16.07 7.72 -9.14
C ALA A 439 -16.90 6.44 -9.02
N GLN A 440 -18.15 6.53 -8.52
CA GLN A 440 -19.04 5.39 -8.39
C GLN A 440 -19.45 4.81 -9.76
N ALA A 441 -19.52 5.64 -10.78
CA ALA A 441 -19.85 5.19 -12.15
C ALA A 441 -18.64 4.58 -12.87
N LEU A 442 -17.44 5.14 -12.71
CA LEU A 442 -16.26 4.80 -13.52
C LEU A 442 -15.29 3.85 -12.80
N ALA A 443 -15.21 3.92 -11.48
CA ALA A 443 -14.30 3.14 -10.64
C ALA A 443 -15.01 2.71 -9.34
N PRO A 444 -16.10 1.92 -9.43
CA PRO A 444 -17.01 1.67 -8.31
C PRO A 444 -16.35 0.95 -7.12
N THR A 445 -15.34 0.12 -7.34
CA THR A 445 -14.58 -0.53 -6.26
C THR A 445 -13.71 0.45 -5.49
N ALA A 446 -13.26 1.53 -6.14
CA ALA A 446 -12.44 2.57 -5.52
C ALA A 446 -13.27 3.71 -4.89
N ALA A 447 -14.55 3.89 -5.29
CA ALA A 447 -15.35 5.07 -4.94
C ALA A 447 -15.59 5.26 -3.43
N TYR A 448 -15.43 4.22 -2.61
CA TYR A 448 -15.71 4.24 -1.17
C TYR A 448 -14.99 5.37 -0.43
N PHE A 449 -13.76 5.73 -0.83
CA PHE A 449 -12.96 6.75 -0.15
C PHE A 449 -13.54 8.17 -0.27
N VAL A 450 -14.48 8.40 -1.20
CA VAL A 450 -15.27 9.63 -1.34
C VAL A 450 -16.68 9.44 -0.80
N VAL A 451 -17.33 8.33 -1.16
CA VAL A 451 -18.73 8.05 -0.83
C VAL A 451 -18.95 7.98 0.69
N LEU A 452 -18.08 7.27 1.42
CA LEU A 452 -18.22 7.14 2.88
C LEU A 452 -18.00 8.47 3.62
N PRO A 453 -16.96 9.27 3.36
CA PRO A 453 -16.82 10.59 3.97
C PRO A 453 -18.00 11.53 3.71
N LEU A 454 -18.55 11.52 2.49
CA LEU A 454 -19.75 12.29 2.15
C LEU A 454 -20.95 11.86 2.98
N LEU A 455 -21.23 10.56 3.03
CA LEU A 455 -22.34 10.00 3.81
C LEU A 455 -22.18 10.32 5.31
N LEU A 456 -21.01 10.07 5.87
CA LEU A 456 -20.73 10.33 7.28
C LEU A 456 -20.84 11.81 7.64
N THR A 457 -20.30 12.70 6.80
CA THR A 457 -20.44 14.15 7.03
C THR A 457 -21.91 14.60 6.93
N THR A 458 -22.66 14.03 5.99
CA THR A 458 -24.11 14.30 5.89
C THR A 458 -24.83 13.87 7.17
N PHE A 459 -24.50 12.71 7.71
CA PHE A 459 -25.04 12.25 8.99
C PHE A 459 -24.65 13.18 10.16
N ALA A 460 -23.39 13.66 10.22
CA ALA A 460 -22.94 14.63 11.21
C ALA A 460 -23.74 15.96 11.16
N LEU A 461 -24.10 16.42 9.96
CA LEU A 461 -24.93 17.59 9.76
C LEU A 461 -26.37 17.40 10.26
N LEU A 462 -26.95 16.24 10.03
CA LEU A 462 -28.32 15.91 10.44
C LEU A 462 -28.43 15.66 11.94
N ALA A 463 -27.48 14.95 12.52
CA ALA A 463 -27.49 14.58 13.94
C ALA A 463 -27.34 15.81 14.88
N ARG A 464 -26.71 16.90 14.46
CA ARG A 464 -26.50 18.15 15.23
C ARG A 464 -25.85 17.96 16.60
N HIS A 465 -25.34 16.78 16.91
CA HIS A 465 -24.78 16.44 18.21
C HIS A 465 -23.24 16.47 18.17
N ALA A 466 -22.63 17.23 19.08
CA ALA A 466 -21.17 17.45 19.08
C ALA A 466 -20.36 16.15 19.16
N ALA A 467 -20.78 15.17 19.95
CA ALA A 467 -20.07 13.90 20.05
C ALA A 467 -20.07 13.11 18.72
N VAL A 468 -21.18 13.18 17.96
CA VAL A 468 -21.27 12.56 16.62
C VAL A 468 -20.33 13.27 15.65
N GLN A 469 -20.29 14.58 15.68
CA GLN A 469 -19.40 15.39 14.83
C GLN A 469 -17.93 15.12 15.16
N ILE A 470 -17.59 15.02 16.47
CA ILE A 470 -16.23 14.66 16.92
C ILE A 470 -15.84 13.27 16.39
N ALA A 471 -16.71 12.28 16.58
CA ALA A 471 -16.44 10.91 16.15
C ALA A 471 -16.23 10.82 14.62
N ILE A 472 -17.10 11.47 13.84
CA ILE A 472 -17.02 11.45 12.37
C ILE A 472 -15.77 12.20 11.87
N MET A 473 -15.47 13.38 12.41
CA MET A 473 -14.25 14.11 12.08
C MET A 473 -13.00 13.28 12.42
N ALA A 474 -12.98 12.62 13.58
CA ALA A 474 -11.86 11.78 14.00
C ALA A 474 -11.68 10.57 13.07
N LEU A 475 -12.76 9.86 12.74
CA LEU A 475 -12.73 8.68 11.86
C LEU A 475 -12.33 9.07 10.43
N VAL A 476 -13.05 10.01 9.83
CA VAL A 476 -12.79 10.44 8.44
C VAL A 476 -11.42 11.12 8.35
N GLY A 477 -11.11 12.04 9.27
CA GLY A 477 -9.83 12.73 9.30
C GLY A 477 -8.66 11.76 9.47
N GLY A 478 -8.77 10.80 10.39
CA GLY A 478 -7.74 9.77 10.62
C GLY A 478 -7.53 8.87 9.40
N TYR A 479 -8.64 8.44 8.76
CA TYR A 479 -8.56 7.64 7.54
C TYR A 479 -7.95 8.42 6.37
N MET A 480 -8.34 9.68 6.17
CA MET A 480 -7.79 10.53 5.11
C MET A 480 -6.31 10.90 5.32
N LEU A 481 -5.88 11.08 6.57
CA LEU A 481 -4.46 11.28 6.90
C LEU A 481 -3.64 10.00 6.60
N SER A 482 -4.15 8.84 7.00
CA SER A 482 -3.53 7.54 6.66
C SER A 482 -3.46 7.32 5.16
N LEU A 483 -4.56 7.59 4.43
CA LEU A 483 -4.60 7.49 2.96
C LEU A 483 -3.63 8.48 2.30
N GLY A 484 -3.54 9.72 2.81
CA GLY A 484 -2.59 10.73 2.33
C GLY A 484 -1.14 10.24 2.46
N HIS A 485 -0.78 9.65 3.62
CA HIS A 485 0.51 9.02 3.83
C HIS A 485 0.77 7.89 2.82
N GLN A 486 -0.18 6.96 2.66
CA GLN A 486 -0.04 5.85 1.70
C GLN A 486 0.10 6.34 0.25
N LEU A 487 -0.64 7.36 -0.16
CA LEU A 487 -0.50 7.98 -1.49
C LEU A 487 0.88 8.62 -1.66
N MET A 488 1.41 9.29 -0.64
CA MET A 488 2.76 9.87 -0.70
C MET A 488 3.83 8.77 -0.82
N GLN A 489 3.69 7.64 -0.11
CA GLN A 489 4.60 6.49 -0.26
C GLN A 489 4.50 5.86 -1.66
N GLY A 490 3.30 5.74 -2.22
CA GLY A 490 3.08 5.11 -3.53
C GLY A 490 3.45 5.99 -4.72
N VAL A 491 2.89 7.20 -4.78
CA VAL A 491 2.98 8.09 -5.95
C VAL A 491 3.52 9.50 -5.66
N GLY A 492 3.75 9.84 -4.38
CA GLY A 492 4.20 11.16 -3.95
C GLY A 492 5.48 11.68 -4.60
N PRO A 493 6.48 10.85 -4.94
CA PRO A 493 7.68 11.32 -5.65
C PRO A 493 7.39 12.04 -6.97
N THR A 494 6.33 11.65 -7.66
CA THR A 494 5.93 12.18 -8.97
C THR A 494 4.65 13.01 -8.91
N LEU A 495 3.69 12.63 -8.07
CA LEU A 495 2.33 13.18 -8.03
C LEU A 495 1.91 13.63 -6.61
N PRO A 496 2.67 14.49 -5.91
CA PRO A 496 2.31 14.87 -4.53
C PRO A 496 0.97 15.61 -4.44
N PHE A 497 0.48 16.17 -5.53
CA PHE A 497 -0.83 16.81 -5.60
C PHE A 497 -2.02 15.81 -5.49
N ALA A 498 -1.77 14.49 -5.59
CA ALA A 498 -2.79 13.48 -5.35
C ALA A 498 -3.40 13.57 -3.94
N VAL A 499 -2.67 14.12 -2.95
CA VAL A 499 -3.20 14.32 -1.60
C VAL A 499 -4.22 15.46 -1.47
N ALA A 500 -4.44 16.25 -2.53
CA ALA A 500 -5.43 17.33 -2.51
C ALA A 500 -6.87 16.80 -2.27
N LEU A 501 -7.17 15.60 -2.76
CA LEU A 501 -8.49 15.00 -2.59
C LEU A 501 -8.71 14.44 -1.17
N PRO A 502 -7.82 13.63 -0.59
CA PRO A 502 -7.89 13.29 0.84
C PRO A 502 -7.95 14.52 1.76
N LEU A 503 -7.18 15.58 1.46
CA LEU A 503 -7.27 16.84 2.18
C LEU A 503 -8.68 17.43 2.14
N ALA A 504 -9.29 17.52 0.95
CA ALA A 504 -10.63 18.09 0.78
C ALA A 504 -11.68 17.30 1.57
N LEU A 505 -11.60 15.96 1.59
CA LEU A 505 -12.49 15.09 2.35
C LEU A 505 -12.29 15.21 3.86
N ALA A 506 -11.04 15.30 4.32
CA ALA A 506 -10.74 15.57 5.73
C ALA A 506 -11.27 16.93 6.16
N VAL A 507 -11.05 17.98 5.37
CA VAL A 507 -11.58 19.32 5.62
C VAL A 507 -13.11 19.30 5.65
N LEU A 508 -13.78 18.64 4.69
CA LEU A 508 -15.25 18.54 4.67
C LEU A 508 -15.79 17.99 5.98
N SER A 509 -15.21 16.90 6.49
CA SER A 509 -15.62 16.28 7.76
C SER A 509 -15.37 17.17 8.98
N ALA A 510 -14.38 18.07 8.89
CA ALA A 510 -14.01 18.98 9.97
C ALA A 510 -14.86 20.26 10.03
N LEU A 511 -15.47 20.68 8.90
CA LEU A 511 -16.23 21.93 8.81
C LEU A 511 -17.36 22.08 9.84
N PRO A 512 -18.13 21.03 10.20
CA PRO A 512 -19.18 21.15 11.23
C PRO A 512 -18.65 21.60 12.61
N LEU A 513 -17.39 21.29 12.93
CA LEU A 513 -16.72 21.66 14.19
C LEU A 513 -15.80 22.88 14.05
N TRP A 514 -15.58 23.37 12.82
CA TRP A 514 -14.59 24.43 12.56
C TRP A 514 -14.99 25.76 13.21
N PRO A 515 -14.20 26.28 14.18
CA PRO A 515 -14.57 27.50 14.92
C PRO A 515 -14.20 28.79 14.20
N GLY A 516 -13.38 28.70 13.12
CA GLY A 516 -12.72 29.85 12.53
C GLY A 516 -11.54 30.35 13.37
N ILE A 517 -10.58 31.00 12.74
CA ILE A 517 -9.38 31.59 13.36
C ILE A 517 -9.33 33.09 13.00
N GLU A 518 -8.72 33.89 13.86
CA GLU A 518 -8.46 35.30 13.61
C GLU A 518 -7.58 35.51 12.36
N VAL A 519 -7.94 36.46 11.50
CA VAL A 519 -7.26 36.74 10.22
C VAL A 519 -5.75 36.91 10.37
N ARG A 520 -5.32 37.70 11.38
CA ARG A 520 -3.89 37.98 11.61
C ARG A 520 -3.12 36.70 11.93
N ARG A 521 -3.64 35.86 12.83
CA ARG A 521 -3.02 34.57 13.21
C ARG A 521 -2.99 33.63 12.03
N ALA A 522 -4.09 33.52 11.29
CA ALA A 522 -4.19 32.68 10.12
C ALA A 522 -3.17 33.06 9.04
N ARG A 523 -3.00 34.35 8.75
CA ARG A 523 -2.00 34.84 7.80
C ARG A 523 -0.58 34.50 8.23
N VAL A 524 -0.23 34.76 9.50
CA VAL A 524 1.11 34.44 10.02
C VAL A 524 1.42 32.96 9.88
N ILE A 525 0.47 32.09 10.28
CA ILE A 525 0.67 30.63 10.20
C ILE A 525 0.75 30.17 8.73
N ALA A 526 -0.12 30.71 7.84
CA ALA A 526 -0.09 30.35 6.42
C ALA A 526 1.21 30.76 5.74
N VAL A 527 1.72 31.95 6.01
CA VAL A 527 3.01 32.41 5.48
C VAL A 527 4.15 31.55 6.02
N ALA A 528 4.18 31.28 7.32
CA ALA A 528 5.19 30.39 7.91
C ALA A 528 5.15 28.98 7.32
N ALA A 529 3.95 28.42 7.12
CA ALA A 529 3.78 27.11 6.50
C ALA A 529 4.27 27.10 5.03
N LEU A 530 3.96 28.13 4.25
CA LEU A 530 4.41 28.25 2.86
C LEU A 530 5.93 28.38 2.78
N LEU A 531 6.53 29.23 3.62
CA LEU A 531 7.98 29.36 3.71
C LEU A 531 8.64 28.05 4.13
N GLY A 532 8.08 27.36 5.12
CA GLY A 532 8.54 26.04 5.54
C GLY A 532 8.46 25.01 4.40
N ALA A 533 7.33 24.94 3.69
CA ALA A 533 7.17 24.05 2.53
C ALA A 533 8.20 24.35 1.42
N SER A 534 8.43 25.65 1.13
CA SER A 534 9.44 26.08 0.14
C SER A 534 10.85 25.70 0.59
N SER A 535 11.17 25.88 1.87
CA SER A 535 12.47 25.50 2.44
C SER A 535 12.70 24.00 2.34
N VAL A 536 11.68 23.18 2.62
CA VAL A 536 11.77 21.72 2.48
C VAL A 536 11.93 21.33 1.01
N SER A 537 11.23 22.00 0.08
CA SER A 537 11.41 21.78 -1.37
C SER A 537 12.84 22.06 -1.83
N LEU A 538 13.43 23.17 -1.35
CA LEU A 538 14.83 23.50 -1.62
C LEU A 538 15.79 22.51 -0.97
N TRP A 539 15.48 22.03 0.24
CA TRP A 539 16.29 20.99 0.88
C TRP A 539 16.31 19.70 0.06
N VAL A 540 15.16 19.25 -0.46
CA VAL A 540 15.09 18.08 -1.36
C VAL A 540 15.93 18.29 -2.62
N LEU A 541 15.93 19.51 -3.18
CA LEU A 541 16.72 19.85 -4.36
C LEU A 541 18.25 19.81 -4.09
N LEU A 542 18.66 20.30 -2.93
CA LEU A 542 20.09 20.55 -2.63
C LEU A 542 20.80 19.36 -1.95
N ASP A 543 20.05 18.49 -1.30
CA ASP A 543 20.58 17.39 -0.48
C ASP A 543 19.94 16.06 -0.91
N ALA A 544 20.41 15.54 -2.05
CA ALA A 544 20.02 14.23 -2.54
C ALA A 544 20.85 13.13 -1.87
N PRO A 545 20.22 12.11 -1.23
CA PRO A 545 20.95 11.08 -0.50
C PRO A 545 21.55 10.03 -1.45
N ALA A 546 22.71 10.31 -2.02
CA ALA A 546 23.40 9.47 -3.02
C ALA A 546 23.55 7.99 -2.61
N ALA A 547 23.71 7.71 -1.29
CA ALA A 547 23.82 6.34 -0.78
C ALA A 547 22.54 5.49 -0.96
N SER A 548 21.40 6.13 -1.21
CA SER A 548 20.11 5.45 -1.47
C SER A 548 19.87 5.15 -2.95
N ARG A 549 20.76 5.57 -3.85
CA ARG A 549 20.60 5.30 -5.28
C ARG A 549 20.92 3.86 -5.62
N ALA A 550 20.16 3.30 -6.56
CA ALA A 550 20.54 2.05 -7.20
C ALA A 550 21.86 2.25 -7.98
N VAL A 551 22.81 1.32 -7.80
CA VAL A 551 24.15 1.42 -8.39
C VAL A 551 24.08 1.55 -9.92
N TYR A 552 23.19 0.82 -10.56
CA TYR A 552 23.00 0.86 -12.02
C TYR A 552 22.34 2.17 -12.52
N SER A 553 21.74 2.96 -11.65
CA SER A 553 21.09 4.21 -12.05
C SER A 553 22.08 5.34 -12.34
N ASP A 554 23.31 5.21 -11.85
CA ASP A 554 24.39 6.17 -12.08
C ASP A 554 25.26 5.80 -13.29
N SER A 555 25.06 4.59 -13.88
CA SER A 555 25.73 4.22 -15.12
C SER A 555 25.24 5.14 -16.25
N LYS A 556 26.18 5.78 -16.93
CA LYS A 556 25.85 6.61 -18.10
C LYS A 556 25.10 5.76 -19.12
N GLN A 557 23.90 6.20 -19.45
CA GLN A 557 23.11 5.64 -20.56
C GLN A 557 23.82 5.89 -21.88
#